data_ea2db619059c2080c3009a1002095b97
#
_entry.id   ea2db619059c2080c3009a1002095b97
#
_cell.length_a   1.000
_cell.length_b   1.000
_cell.length_c   1.000
_cell.angle_alpha   90.00
_cell.angle_beta   90.00
_cell.angle_gamma   90.00
#
_symmetry.space_group_name_H-M   'P 1'
#
loop_
_entity.id
_entity.type
_entity.pdbx_description
1 polymer ?
#
loop_
_entity_poly.entity_id
_entity_poly.type
_entity_poly.pdbx_seq_one_letter_code
_entity_poly.pdbx_strand_id
1 'polypeptide(L)'
;MKKVYLIRHALPDFPGGKGMCIGTTDIPLGEKGLIQAAQMAKLLPAVTAVFSSPLTRAVQTAQAIGMPMTVLDDLREMYAGEWDGLTIDEIRQRYPELYAARAKDLTIPLPGSESYEDGIARFSAAMNAAAEAASGDFAVVAHGGIIAQFLQSVSGNWYKPNYTEIVTLTYQNGIFTLLED
;
A
#
# COMPACT_ATOMS: atom_id res chain seq x y z
N MET A 1 18.08 -11.00 11.64
CA MET A 1 16.65 -11.09 11.25
C MET A 1 15.93 -9.87 11.82
N LYS A 2 15.13 -9.18 11.01
CA LYS A 2 14.30 -8.03 11.41
C LYS A 2 12.85 -8.35 11.13
N LYS A 3 11.91 -7.87 11.96
CA LYS A 3 10.48 -7.86 11.64
C LYS A 3 10.16 -6.62 10.83
N VAL A 4 9.27 -6.78 9.87
CA VAL A 4 8.78 -5.73 8.99
C VAL A 4 7.28 -5.65 9.13
N TYR A 5 6.78 -4.51 9.57
CA TYR A 5 5.35 -4.24 9.69
C TYR A 5 4.90 -3.46 8.47
N LEU A 6 4.37 -4.17 7.48
CA LEU A 6 3.87 -3.60 6.23
C LEU A 6 2.41 -3.21 6.41
N ILE A 7 2.10 -1.91 6.27
CA ILE A 7 0.84 -1.31 6.66
C ILE A 7 0.17 -0.67 5.45
N ARG A 8 -1.07 -1.03 5.17
CA ARG A 8 -1.87 -0.26 4.22
C ARG A 8 -2.33 1.04 4.87
N HIS A 9 -2.22 2.17 4.14
CA HIS A 9 -2.73 3.46 4.60
C HIS A 9 -4.19 3.41 5.09
N ALA A 10 -4.60 4.34 5.94
CA ALA A 10 -5.95 4.48 6.45
C ALA A 10 -6.93 4.98 5.37
N LEU A 11 -8.22 5.02 5.68
CA LEU A 11 -9.30 5.37 4.76
C LEU A 11 -9.16 6.80 4.23
N PRO A 12 -9.02 7.01 2.90
CA PRO A 12 -9.03 8.33 2.29
C PRO A 12 -10.38 9.02 2.37
N ASP A 13 -10.37 10.35 2.29
CA ASP A 13 -11.58 11.18 2.21
C ASP A 13 -12.10 11.23 0.76
N PHE A 14 -12.75 10.17 0.33
CA PHE A 14 -13.29 10.11 -1.02
C PHE A 14 -14.34 11.20 -1.26
N PRO A 15 -14.22 12.05 -2.31
CA PRO A 15 -15.19 13.08 -2.65
C PRO A 15 -16.61 12.52 -2.74
N GLY A 16 -17.53 13.15 -1.99
CA GLY A 16 -18.93 12.72 -1.93
C GLY A 16 -19.14 11.33 -1.33
N GLY A 17 -18.17 10.77 -0.62
CA GLY A 17 -18.22 9.43 -0.03
C GLY A 17 -18.22 8.28 -1.04
N LYS A 18 -17.93 8.56 -2.31
CA LYS A 18 -17.95 7.56 -3.39
C LYS A 18 -16.58 6.90 -3.52
N GLY A 19 -16.55 5.57 -3.50
CA GLY A 19 -15.33 4.81 -3.77
C GLY A 19 -14.73 5.14 -5.14
N MET A 20 -13.41 5.29 -5.18
CA MET A 20 -12.64 5.65 -6.37
C MET A 20 -11.49 4.68 -6.58
N CYS A 21 -11.04 4.57 -7.83
CA CYS A 21 -9.75 3.98 -8.14
C CYS A 21 -8.68 5.08 -7.98
N ILE A 22 -7.83 4.93 -6.99
CA ILE A 22 -6.76 5.89 -6.69
C ILE A 22 -5.41 5.17 -6.74
N GLY A 23 -4.75 5.24 -7.85
CA GLY A 23 -3.34 4.86 -8.00
C GLY A 23 -2.47 6.00 -7.48
N THR A 24 -2.04 6.86 -8.38
CA THR A 24 -1.25 8.05 -8.07
C THR A 24 -2.08 9.29 -7.73
N THR A 25 -3.39 9.28 -7.99
CA THR A 25 -4.30 10.34 -7.52
C THR A 25 -4.17 10.49 -6.00
N ASP A 26 -3.82 11.70 -5.56
CA ASP A 26 -3.48 11.95 -4.16
C ASP A 26 -4.69 12.55 -3.41
N ILE A 27 -5.29 11.71 -2.55
CA ILE A 27 -6.41 12.07 -1.69
C ILE A 27 -5.97 11.92 -0.23
N PRO A 28 -6.17 12.94 0.63
CA PRO A 28 -5.82 12.87 2.04
C PRO A 28 -6.74 11.92 2.81
N LEU A 29 -6.42 11.65 4.07
CA LEU A 29 -7.29 10.94 5.00
C LEU A 29 -8.47 11.83 5.39
N GLY A 30 -9.66 11.22 5.49
CA GLY A 30 -10.80 11.83 6.16
C GLY A 30 -10.74 11.65 7.68
N GLU A 31 -11.69 12.23 8.40
CA GLU A 31 -11.78 12.12 9.86
C GLU A 31 -11.74 10.64 10.34
N LYS A 32 -12.52 9.78 9.70
CA LYS A 32 -12.51 8.33 10.01
C LYS A 32 -11.15 7.71 9.77
N GLY A 33 -10.46 8.10 8.69
CA GLY A 33 -9.13 7.62 8.39
C GLY A 33 -8.09 8.06 9.43
N LEU A 34 -8.17 9.30 9.91
CA LEU A 34 -7.30 9.80 10.97
C LEU A 34 -7.49 9.01 12.28
N ILE A 35 -8.75 8.69 12.63
CA ILE A 35 -9.06 7.84 13.78
C ILE A 35 -8.49 6.43 13.61
N GLN A 36 -8.66 5.83 12.41
CA GLN A 36 -8.10 4.51 12.11
C GLN A 36 -6.57 4.50 12.23
N ALA A 37 -5.89 5.52 11.68
CA ALA A 37 -4.43 5.65 11.77
C ALA A 37 -3.95 5.74 13.23
N ALA A 38 -4.64 6.54 14.07
CA ALA A 38 -4.32 6.65 15.49
C ALA A 38 -4.56 5.33 16.27
N GLN A 39 -5.57 4.55 15.88
CA GLN A 39 -5.83 3.23 16.48
C GLN A 39 -4.74 2.23 16.07
N MET A 40 -4.40 2.18 14.79
CA MET A 40 -3.32 1.33 14.26
C MET A 40 -2.00 1.61 14.97
N ALA A 41 -1.64 2.88 15.16
CA ALA A 41 -0.40 3.25 15.83
C ALA A 41 -0.28 2.71 17.26
N LYS A 42 -1.40 2.53 17.98
CA LYS A 42 -1.42 1.93 19.32
C LYS A 42 -1.21 0.41 19.30
N LEU A 43 -1.50 -0.23 18.18
CA LEU A 43 -1.34 -1.68 17.99
C LEU A 43 0.00 -2.05 17.38
N LEU A 44 0.70 -1.07 16.79
CA LEU A 44 2.00 -1.30 16.17
C LEU A 44 3.05 -1.64 17.24
N PRO A 45 3.76 -2.76 17.13
CA PRO A 45 4.89 -3.06 18.00
C PRO A 45 5.99 -1.98 17.90
N ALA A 46 6.89 -1.94 18.88
CA ALA A 46 8.01 -1.02 18.86
C ALA A 46 8.89 -1.22 17.62
N VAL A 47 9.22 -0.13 16.94
CA VAL A 47 10.05 -0.10 15.74
C VAL A 47 11.20 0.87 15.88
N THR A 48 12.27 0.67 15.12
CA THR A 48 13.46 1.55 15.10
C THR A 48 13.42 2.57 13.97
N ALA A 49 12.56 2.35 12.96
CA ALA A 49 12.40 3.23 11.80
C ALA A 49 10.99 3.12 11.21
N VAL A 50 10.55 4.21 10.56
CA VAL A 50 9.30 4.28 9.80
C VAL A 50 9.59 4.78 8.39
N PHE A 51 9.09 4.07 7.39
CA PHE A 51 9.15 4.44 5.98
C PHE A 51 7.74 4.64 5.44
N SER A 52 7.58 5.56 4.51
CA SER A 52 6.27 5.86 3.92
C SER A 52 6.35 6.12 2.43
N SER A 53 5.31 5.73 1.72
CA SER A 53 5.00 6.26 0.39
C SER A 53 4.88 7.78 0.44
N PRO A 54 5.18 8.51 -0.68
CA PRO A 54 5.04 9.96 -0.74
C PRO A 54 3.58 10.44 -0.78
N LEU A 55 2.60 9.57 -1.07
CA LEU A 55 1.20 9.97 -1.19
C LEU A 55 0.62 10.37 0.16
N THR A 56 -0.11 11.49 0.18
CA THR A 56 -0.59 12.15 1.40
C THR A 56 -1.29 11.20 2.37
N ARG A 57 -2.14 10.30 1.88
CA ARG A 57 -2.83 9.29 2.72
C ARG A 57 -1.87 8.35 3.47
N ALA A 58 -0.75 7.99 2.85
CA ALA A 58 0.26 7.14 3.49
C ALA A 58 1.10 7.95 4.49
N VAL A 59 1.52 9.17 4.10
CA VAL A 59 2.24 10.10 4.98
C VAL A 59 1.44 10.38 6.25
N GLN A 60 0.17 10.73 6.14
CA GLN A 60 -0.70 11.00 7.29
C GLN A 60 -0.89 9.76 8.17
N THR A 61 -0.98 8.57 7.57
CA THR A 61 -1.04 7.31 8.32
C THR A 61 0.26 7.06 9.09
N ALA A 62 1.42 7.28 8.46
CA ALA A 62 2.72 7.11 9.10
C ALA A 62 2.96 8.15 10.20
N GLN A 63 2.50 9.39 10.04
CA GLN A 63 2.60 10.44 11.05
C GLN A 63 1.91 10.05 12.37
N ALA A 64 0.82 9.29 12.32
CA ALA A 64 0.12 8.82 13.51
C ALA A 64 0.99 7.91 14.41
N ILE A 65 2.07 7.30 13.87
CA ILE A 65 3.02 6.49 14.65
C ILE A 65 3.84 7.37 15.63
N GLY A 66 3.96 8.67 15.35
CA GLY A 66 4.64 9.61 16.26
C GLY A 66 6.16 9.54 16.21
N MET A 67 6.75 8.95 15.18
CA MET A 67 8.20 8.87 14.95
C MET A 67 8.60 9.66 13.70
N PRO A 68 9.85 10.14 13.60
CA PRO A 68 10.39 10.60 12.32
C PRO A 68 10.28 9.50 11.28
N MET A 69 9.87 9.87 10.06
CA MET A 69 9.74 8.93 8.95
C MET A 69 10.62 9.32 7.77
N THR A 70 11.03 8.32 7.00
CA THR A 70 11.70 8.50 5.70
C THR A 70 10.70 8.22 4.60
N VAL A 71 10.54 9.18 3.68
CA VAL A 71 9.68 9.02 2.50
C VAL A 71 10.51 8.38 1.38
N LEU A 72 9.96 7.32 0.78
CA LEU A 72 10.54 6.62 -0.36
C LEU A 72 9.53 6.63 -1.51
N ASP A 73 9.89 7.26 -2.63
CA ASP A 73 9.00 7.46 -3.79
C ASP A 73 8.50 6.12 -4.38
N ASP A 74 9.33 5.11 -4.37
CA ASP A 74 9.03 3.81 -4.92
C ASP A 74 8.09 2.94 -4.05
N LEU A 75 7.70 3.43 -2.85
CA LEU A 75 6.62 2.85 -2.05
C LEU A 75 5.22 3.31 -2.50
N ARG A 76 5.10 4.16 -3.53
CA ARG A 76 3.82 4.64 -4.06
C ARG A 76 2.95 3.51 -4.60
N GLU A 77 1.62 3.77 -4.66
CA GLU A 77 0.67 2.85 -5.30
C GLU A 77 0.99 2.70 -6.79
N MET A 78 0.53 1.62 -7.39
CA MET A 78 0.57 1.43 -8.82
C MET A 78 -0.26 2.49 -9.54
N TYR A 79 0.28 3.05 -10.62
CA TYR A 79 -0.51 3.93 -11.48
C TYR A 79 -1.62 3.12 -12.15
N ALA A 80 -2.86 3.55 -11.96
CA ALA A 80 -4.03 2.82 -12.44
C ALA A 80 -4.45 3.18 -13.88
N GLY A 81 -3.59 3.89 -14.62
CA GLY A 81 -3.85 4.26 -16.01
C GLY A 81 -5.12 5.10 -16.16
N GLU A 82 -5.95 4.74 -17.12
CA GLU A 82 -7.20 5.46 -17.42
C GLU A 82 -8.26 5.40 -16.31
N TRP A 83 -8.08 4.51 -15.33
CA TRP A 83 -8.99 4.43 -14.19
C TRP A 83 -8.57 5.33 -13.02
N ASP A 84 -7.35 5.88 -13.04
CA ASP A 84 -6.83 6.68 -11.93
C ASP A 84 -7.67 7.96 -11.75
N GLY A 85 -8.20 8.15 -10.54
CA GLY A 85 -9.05 9.28 -10.20
C GLY A 85 -10.53 9.13 -10.57
N LEU A 86 -10.93 8.03 -11.22
CA LEU A 86 -12.34 7.78 -11.53
C LEU A 86 -13.07 7.13 -10.34
N THR A 87 -14.34 7.52 -10.15
CA THR A 87 -15.24 6.79 -9.27
C THR A 87 -15.57 5.41 -9.83
N ILE A 88 -15.94 4.48 -8.95
CA ILE A 88 -16.36 3.14 -9.38
C ILE A 88 -17.57 3.19 -10.32
N ASP A 89 -18.47 4.16 -10.13
CA ASP A 89 -19.63 4.33 -11.01
C ASP A 89 -19.21 4.81 -12.41
N GLU A 90 -18.25 5.76 -12.50
CA GLU A 90 -17.70 6.20 -13.79
C GLU A 90 -16.95 5.07 -14.50
N ILE A 91 -16.19 4.25 -13.77
CA ILE A 91 -15.51 3.08 -14.35
C ILE A 91 -16.53 2.08 -14.92
N ARG A 92 -17.58 1.77 -14.17
CA ARG A 92 -18.66 0.88 -14.63
C ARG A 92 -19.36 1.40 -15.89
N GLN A 93 -19.55 2.71 -15.96
CA GLN A 93 -20.20 3.35 -17.09
C GLN A 93 -19.30 3.43 -18.33
N ARG A 94 -18.02 3.78 -18.17
CA ARG A 94 -17.07 4.00 -19.26
C ARG A 94 -16.44 2.69 -19.76
N TYR A 95 -16.21 1.74 -18.86
CA TYR A 95 -15.48 0.48 -19.13
C TYR A 95 -16.24 -0.76 -18.62
N PRO A 96 -17.53 -0.97 -18.98
CA PRO A 96 -18.37 -2.01 -18.38
C PRO A 96 -17.79 -3.43 -18.58
N GLU A 97 -17.27 -3.72 -19.76
CA GLU A 97 -16.71 -5.05 -20.08
C GLU A 97 -15.40 -5.30 -19.30
N LEU A 98 -14.49 -4.32 -19.30
CA LEU A 98 -13.23 -4.42 -18.58
C LEU A 98 -13.46 -4.50 -17.06
N TYR A 99 -14.42 -3.72 -16.52
CA TYR A 99 -14.78 -3.80 -15.11
C TYR A 99 -15.29 -5.19 -14.73
N ALA A 100 -16.19 -5.78 -15.55
CA ALA A 100 -16.72 -7.12 -15.34
C ALA A 100 -15.65 -8.21 -15.47
N ALA A 101 -14.71 -8.05 -16.40
CA ALA A 101 -13.58 -8.96 -16.58
C ALA A 101 -12.64 -8.92 -15.36
N ARG A 102 -12.27 -7.73 -14.91
CA ARG A 102 -11.39 -7.57 -13.74
C ARG A 102 -12.04 -7.99 -12.41
N ALA A 103 -13.36 -7.98 -12.32
CA ALA A 103 -14.05 -8.55 -11.15
C ALA A 103 -13.82 -10.06 -11.00
N LYS A 104 -13.44 -10.75 -12.09
CA LYS A 104 -13.14 -12.18 -12.14
C LYS A 104 -11.64 -12.45 -12.10
N ASP A 105 -10.85 -11.57 -12.71
CA ASP A 105 -9.41 -11.73 -12.85
C ASP A 105 -8.72 -10.35 -12.74
N LEU A 106 -8.12 -10.09 -11.57
CA LEU A 106 -7.40 -8.84 -11.28
C LEU A 106 -6.07 -8.72 -12.03
N THR A 107 -5.59 -9.79 -12.68
CA THR A 107 -4.35 -9.76 -13.46
C THR A 107 -4.51 -9.08 -14.82
N ILE A 108 -5.76 -8.88 -15.29
CA ILE A 108 -6.04 -8.14 -16.52
C ILE A 108 -5.52 -6.70 -16.37
N PRO A 109 -4.58 -6.24 -17.24
CA PRO A 109 -4.00 -4.90 -17.10
C PRO A 109 -5.03 -3.82 -17.39
N LEU A 110 -4.89 -2.68 -16.73
CA LEU A 110 -5.65 -1.47 -17.05
C LEU A 110 -4.98 -0.70 -18.19
N PRO A 111 -5.74 -0.08 -19.10
CA PRO A 111 -5.17 0.72 -20.17
C PRO A 111 -4.28 1.84 -19.60
N GLY A 112 -3.04 1.92 -20.08
CA GLY A 112 -2.06 2.93 -19.64
C GLY A 112 -1.56 2.79 -18.21
N SER A 113 -1.89 1.68 -17.49
CA SER A 113 -1.40 1.46 -16.14
C SER A 113 0.09 1.07 -16.12
N GLU A 114 0.70 1.24 -14.95
CA GLU A 114 1.99 0.62 -14.64
C GLU A 114 1.89 -0.90 -14.74
N SER A 115 2.93 -1.55 -15.29
CA SER A 115 2.98 -3.00 -15.33
C SER A 115 3.18 -3.59 -13.92
N TYR A 116 2.69 -4.81 -13.69
CA TYR A 116 2.92 -5.49 -12.42
C TYR A 116 4.40 -5.74 -12.16
N GLU A 117 5.17 -6.06 -13.21
CA GLU A 117 6.60 -6.30 -13.13
C GLU A 117 7.37 -5.05 -12.70
N ASP A 118 7.10 -3.91 -13.31
CA ASP A 118 7.75 -2.63 -12.94
C ASP A 118 7.35 -2.21 -11.52
N GLY A 119 6.06 -2.33 -11.18
CA GLY A 119 5.55 -2.02 -9.84
C GLY A 119 6.23 -2.85 -8.76
N ILE A 120 6.31 -4.19 -8.94
CA ILE A 120 6.96 -5.09 -8.00
C ILE A 120 8.47 -4.80 -7.93
N ALA A 121 9.13 -4.56 -9.07
CA ALA A 121 10.56 -4.31 -9.09
C ALA A 121 10.94 -3.07 -8.28
N ARG A 122 10.26 -1.91 -8.51
CA ARG A 122 10.54 -0.68 -7.75
C ARG A 122 10.19 -0.82 -6.27
N PHE A 123 9.03 -1.43 -5.95
CA PHE A 123 8.58 -1.59 -4.58
C PHE A 123 9.54 -2.51 -3.79
N SER A 124 9.96 -3.62 -4.40
CA SER A 124 10.95 -4.52 -3.79
C SER A 124 12.29 -3.85 -3.55
N ALA A 125 12.75 -3.00 -4.47
CA ALA A 125 13.97 -2.21 -4.28
C ALA A 125 13.82 -1.24 -3.10
N ALA A 126 12.69 -0.54 -2.97
CA ALA A 126 12.41 0.34 -1.84
C ALA A 126 12.31 -0.42 -0.51
N MET A 127 11.68 -1.59 -0.50
CA MET A 127 11.59 -2.46 0.69
C MET A 127 12.98 -2.93 1.14
N ASN A 128 13.86 -3.32 0.21
CA ASN A 128 15.24 -3.69 0.52
C ASN A 128 16.02 -2.48 1.07
N ALA A 129 15.93 -1.31 0.44
CA ALA A 129 16.57 -0.10 0.92
C ALA A 129 16.10 0.27 2.35
N ALA A 130 14.81 0.17 2.63
CA ALA A 130 14.25 0.38 3.96
C ALA A 130 14.82 -0.62 4.98
N ALA A 131 14.89 -1.90 4.59
CA ALA A 131 15.41 -2.96 5.44
C ALA A 131 16.90 -2.80 5.74
N GLU A 132 17.69 -2.31 4.79
CA GLU A 132 19.11 -2.03 4.98
C GLU A 132 19.34 -0.81 5.86
N ALA A 133 18.54 0.24 5.71
CA ALA A 133 18.64 1.48 6.48
C ALA A 133 18.18 1.32 7.95
N ALA A 134 17.21 0.46 8.23
CA ALA A 134 16.70 0.25 9.57
C ALA A 134 17.72 -0.51 10.44
N SER A 135 17.93 -0.06 11.69
CA SER A 135 18.82 -0.73 12.65
C SER A 135 18.19 -1.97 13.32
N GLY A 136 16.87 -2.10 13.29
CA GLY A 136 16.08 -3.18 13.90
C GLY A 136 14.75 -3.38 13.19
N ASP A 137 13.72 -3.77 13.91
CA ASP A 137 12.37 -3.90 13.39
C ASP A 137 11.86 -2.56 12.88
N PHE A 138 11.10 -2.54 11.79
CA PHE A 138 10.66 -1.30 11.13
C PHE A 138 9.26 -1.41 10.55
N ALA A 139 8.63 -0.25 10.35
CA ALA A 139 7.31 -0.13 9.72
C ALA A 139 7.42 0.50 8.33
N VAL A 140 6.57 0.04 7.42
CA VAL A 140 6.43 0.59 6.06
C VAL A 140 4.96 0.86 5.81
N VAL A 141 4.60 2.12 5.51
CA VAL A 141 3.23 2.50 5.15
C VAL A 141 3.12 2.68 3.64
N ALA A 142 2.26 1.88 3.02
CA ALA A 142 2.07 1.85 1.58
C ALA A 142 0.58 1.61 1.20
N HIS A 143 0.30 0.96 0.07
CA HIS A 143 -1.01 0.93 -0.55
C HIS A 143 -1.47 -0.49 -0.85
N GLY A 144 -2.80 -0.65 -0.96
CA GLY A 144 -3.41 -1.98 -1.05
C GLY A 144 -3.06 -2.76 -2.31
N GLY A 145 -2.93 -2.10 -3.46
CA GLY A 145 -2.61 -2.77 -4.72
C GLY A 145 -1.17 -3.26 -4.75
N ILE A 146 -0.21 -2.36 -4.51
CA ILE A 146 1.21 -2.73 -4.55
C ILE A 146 1.60 -3.70 -3.42
N ILE A 147 1.01 -3.56 -2.21
CA ILE A 147 1.23 -4.52 -1.13
C ILE A 147 0.75 -5.92 -1.54
N ALA A 148 -0.46 -6.04 -2.14
CA ALA A 148 -0.98 -7.33 -2.58
C ALA A 148 -0.07 -8.02 -3.61
N GLN A 149 0.47 -7.26 -4.57
CA GLN A 149 1.42 -7.75 -5.57
C GLN A 149 2.74 -8.20 -4.93
N PHE A 150 3.27 -7.40 -4.00
CA PHE A 150 4.49 -7.75 -3.27
C PHE A 150 4.29 -9.01 -2.42
N LEU A 151 3.19 -9.12 -1.67
CA LEU A 151 2.89 -10.32 -0.87
C LEU A 151 2.76 -11.57 -1.75
N GLN A 152 2.11 -11.46 -2.91
CA GLN A 152 2.06 -12.54 -3.87
C GLN A 152 3.46 -12.96 -4.36
N SER A 153 4.34 -12.01 -4.61
CA SER A 153 5.71 -12.30 -5.06
C SER A 153 6.55 -13.02 -4.02
N VAL A 154 6.32 -12.77 -2.73
CA VAL A 154 7.12 -13.36 -1.62
C VAL A 154 6.51 -14.62 -1.00
N SER A 155 5.18 -14.80 -1.11
CA SER A 155 4.46 -15.94 -0.50
C SER A 155 3.76 -16.85 -1.49
N GLY A 156 3.61 -16.43 -2.75
CA GLY A 156 2.80 -17.14 -3.75
C GLY A 156 1.28 -16.90 -3.58
N ASN A 157 0.85 -16.27 -2.49
CA ASN A 157 -0.56 -16.04 -2.19
C ASN A 157 -0.94 -14.58 -2.42
N TRP A 158 -2.00 -14.33 -3.19
CA TRP A 158 -2.54 -13.00 -3.37
C TRP A 158 -3.40 -12.62 -2.16
N TYR A 159 -3.02 -11.55 -1.46
CA TYR A 159 -3.76 -11.02 -0.33
C TYR A 159 -3.70 -9.49 -0.32
N LYS A 160 -4.86 -8.83 -0.33
CA LYS A 160 -4.96 -7.38 -0.25
C LYS A 160 -5.36 -6.95 1.17
N PRO A 161 -4.47 -6.32 1.95
CA PRO A 161 -4.78 -5.90 3.30
C PRO A 161 -5.94 -4.91 3.35
N ASN A 162 -6.70 -4.90 4.44
CA ASN A 162 -7.66 -3.86 4.76
C ASN A 162 -6.96 -2.53 5.11
N TYR A 163 -7.70 -1.42 5.18
CA TYR A 163 -7.12 -0.15 5.65
C TYR A 163 -6.56 -0.32 7.06
N THR A 164 -5.36 0.20 7.30
CA THR A 164 -4.60 0.13 8.56
C THR A 164 -4.23 -1.28 9.03
N GLU A 165 -4.45 -2.29 8.23
CA GLU A 165 -4.00 -3.63 8.55
C GLU A 165 -2.48 -3.70 8.56
N ILE A 166 -1.93 -4.37 9.56
CA ILE A 166 -0.50 -4.60 9.77
C ILE A 166 -0.19 -6.02 9.33
N VAL A 167 0.52 -6.18 8.22
CA VAL A 167 1.02 -7.47 7.76
C VAL A 167 2.45 -7.63 8.25
N THR A 168 2.73 -8.71 8.97
CA THR A 168 4.07 -8.95 9.53
C THR A 168 4.89 -9.84 8.59
N LEU A 169 6.08 -9.36 8.24
CA LEU A 169 7.09 -10.16 7.53
C LEU A 169 8.38 -10.22 8.36
N THR A 170 9.26 -11.14 8.00
CA THR A 170 10.66 -11.10 8.42
C THR A 170 11.55 -10.74 7.25
N TYR A 171 12.67 -10.09 7.54
CA TYR A 171 13.74 -9.81 6.59
C TYR A 171 15.06 -10.38 7.08
N GLN A 172 15.70 -11.19 6.25
CA GLN A 172 17.02 -11.75 6.52
C GLN A 172 17.77 -11.99 5.21
N ASN A 173 18.99 -11.48 5.10
CA ASN A 173 19.88 -11.69 3.95
C ASN A 173 19.23 -11.39 2.59
N GLY A 174 18.50 -10.28 2.48
CA GLY A 174 17.82 -9.87 1.23
C GLY A 174 16.48 -10.56 0.96
N ILE A 175 16.01 -11.43 1.86
CA ILE A 175 14.78 -12.21 1.67
C ILE A 175 13.71 -11.77 2.65
N PHE A 176 12.53 -11.45 2.11
CA PHE A 176 11.30 -11.23 2.89
C PHE A 176 10.52 -12.54 2.98
N THR A 177 10.00 -12.84 4.16
CA THR A 177 9.12 -14.00 4.39
C THR A 177 7.89 -13.54 5.15
N LEU A 178 6.70 -13.89 4.64
CA LEU A 178 5.44 -13.63 5.33
C LEU A 178 5.36 -14.48 6.59
N LEU A 179 5.03 -13.84 7.73
CA LEU A 179 4.68 -14.58 8.94
C LEU A 179 3.19 -14.88 8.91
N GLU A 180 2.84 -16.14 8.95
CA GLU A 180 1.46 -16.59 9.18
C GLU A 180 1.18 -16.52 10.68
N ASP A 181 0.05 -15.90 11.07
CA ASP A 181 -0.43 -15.83 12.45
C ASP A 181 -0.97 -17.19 12.92
#